data_d5c0fe942690ebe9696f072031c6ba69
#
_entry.id   d5c0fe942690ebe9696f072031c6ba69
#
_cell.length_a   1.000
_cell.length_b   1.000
_cell.length_c   1.000
_cell.angle_alpha   90.00
_cell.angle_beta   90.00
_cell.angle_gamma   90.00
#
_symmetry.space_group_name_H-M   'P 1'
#
loop_
_entity.id
_entity.type
_entity.pdbx_description
1 polymer ?
#
loop_
_entity_poly.entity_id
_entity_poly.type
_entity_poly.pdbx_seq_one_letter_code
_entity_poly.pdbx_strand_id
1 'polypeptide(L)'
;IKMLDIVNKLFGSVRKRRLKSFSKIIHKINGFESEFQNLSDTDLRAKTNYFKKLITEGATLDDILPEAFAVVRETSKRTINLRHFDVQLLGGIVLHKGMIAEMKTGEGKTLVATLSAYLNSLNGDPVHIVTVNDYLADRDSKWMGEIYKFLGLTVGCVNSNVDQEKRLQEYECNIVYATNHEIGFD
;
A
#
# COMPACT_ATOMS: atom_id res chain seq x y z
N ILE A 1 -16.35 -28.91 22.23
CA ILE A 1 -16.80 -27.52 22.23
C ILE A 1 -16.21 -26.77 23.45
N LYS A 2 -16.33 -27.32 24.70
CA LYS A 2 -15.85 -26.63 25.92
C LYS A 2 -14.33 -26.41 26.01
N MET A 3 -13.49 -27.23 25.38
CA MET A 3 -12.03 -27.08 25.46
C MET A 3 -11.50 -25.95 24.58
N LEU A 4 -12.07 -25.72 23.40
CA LEU A 4 -11.75 -24.58 22.53
C LEU A 4 -12.16 -23.24 23.18
N ASP A 5 -13.28 -23.21 23.91
CA ASP A 5 -13.74 -22.01 24.62
C ASP A 5 -12.82 -21.66 25.79
N ILE A 6 -12.26 -22.63 26.48
CA ILE A 6 -11.29 -22.42 27.57
C ILE A 6 -9.95 -21.91 27.00
N VAL A 7 -9.47 -22.50 25.89
CA VAL A 7 -8.24 -22.06 25.19
C VAL A 7 -8.41 -20.64 24.66
N ASN A 8 -9.56 -20.31 24.05
CA ASN A 8 -9.86 -18.95 23.59
C ASN A 8 -9.98 -17.93 24.74
N LYS A 9 -10.46 -18.35 25.91
CA LYS A 9 -10.56 -17.49 27.09
C LYS A 9 -9.20 -17.20 27.73
N LEU A 10 -8.27 -18.17 27.74
CA LEU A 10 -6.93 -18.03 28.32
C LEU A 10 -5.94 -17.34 27.37
N PHE A 11 -6.01 -17.61 26.06
CA PHE A 11 -5.05 -17.11 25.07
C PHE A 11 -5.61 -16.04 24.13
N GLY A 12 -6.86 -15.66 24.26
CA GLY A 12 -7.58 -14.77 23.35
C GLY A 12 -7.89 -15.45 22.00
N SER A 13 -8.89 -14.96 21.27
CA SER A 13 -9.18 -15.46 19.93
C SER A 13 -8.00 -15.15 18.98
N VAL A 14 -7.80 -15.98 17.94
CA VAL A 14 -6.81 -15.74 16.86
C VAL A 14 -6.91 -14.31 16.32
N ARG A 15 -8.14 -13.81 16.17
CA ARG A 15 -8.43 -12.43 15.77
C ARG A 15 -7.83 -11.41 16.75
N LYS A 16 -8.01 -11.58 18.07
CA LYS A 16 -7.46 -10.66 19.09
C LYS A 16 -5.94 -10.63 19.08
N ARG A 17 -5.30 -11.79 18.91
CA ARG A 17 -3.84 -11.89 18.83
C ARG A 17 -3.29 -11.20 17.59
N ARG A 18 -3.92 -11.37 16.42
CA ARG A 18 -3.56 -10.68 15.17
C ARG A 18 -3.73 -9.18 15.30
N LEU A 19 -4.86 -8.70 15.82
CA LEU A 19 -5.08 -7.28 16.05
C LEU A 19 -4.02 -6.68 16.99
N LYS A 20 -3.64 -7.40 18.05
CA LYS A 20 -2.57 -6.96 18.97
C LYS A 20 -1.20 -6.89 18.27
N SER A 21 -0.88 -7.82 17.35
CA SER A 21 0.36 -7.75 16.59
C SER A 21 0.36 -6.57 15.61
N PHE A 22 -0.75 -6.32 14.92
CA PHE A 22 -0.89 -5.19 14.01
C PHE A 22 -0.86 -3.84 14.74
N SER A 23 -1.45 -3.75 15.93
CA SER A 23 -1.36 -2.54 16.77
C SER A 23 0.09 -2.17 17.12
N LYS A 24 0.96 -3.16 17.33
CA LYS A 24 2.40 -2.91 17.54
C LYS A 24 3.07 -2.33 16.30
N ILE A 25 2.69 -2.79 15.12
CA ILE A 25 3.19 -2.27 13.84
C ILE A 25 2.72 -0.82 13.66
N ILE A 26 1.43 -0.55 13.90
CA ILE A 26 0.87 0.81 13.82
C ILE A 26 1.58 1.76 14.79
N HIS A 27 1.87 1.29 16.00
CA HIS A 27 2.63 2.10 16.97
C HIS A 27 4.02 2.46 16.45
N LYS A 28 4.73 1.51 15.80
CA LYS A 28 6.02 1.78 15.15
C LYS A 28 5.87 2.79 14.01
N ILE A 29 4.84 2.65 13.15
CA ILE A 29 4.55 3.60 12.07
C ILE A 29 4.35 5.01 12.64
N ASN A 30 3.56 5.13 13.71
CA ASN A 30 3.31 6.41 14.37
C ASN A 30 4.59 7.01 14.98
N GLY A 31 5.52 6.18 15.43
CA GLY A 31 6.81 6.62 15.97
C GLY A 31 7.69 7.36 14.95
N PHE A 32 7.56 7.06 13.65
CA PHE A 32 8.30 7.75 12.59
C PHE A 32 7.72 9.11 12.19
N GLU A 33 6.50 9.44 12.61
CA GLU A 33 5.77 10.60 12.07
C GLU A 33 6.51 11.91 12.29
N SER A 34 7.00 12.16 13.50
CA SER A 34 7.73 13.40 13.81
C SER A 34 9.06 13.52 13.08
N GLU A 35 9.76 12.41 12.88
CA GLU A 35 11.01 12.37 12.10
C GLU A 35 10.73 12.74 10.63
N PHE A 36 9.75 12.08 10.01
CA PHE A 36 9.49 12.27 8.58
C PHE A 36 8.85 13.59 8.23
N GLN A 37 8.10 14.20 9.15
CA GLN A 37 7.63 15.58 8.97
C GLN A 37 8.75 16.60 8.82
N ASN A 38 9.92 16.33 9.40
CA ASN A 38 11.09 17.21 9.34
C ASN A 38 12.04 16.92 8.19
N LEU A 39 11.84 15.82 7.43
CA LEU A 39 12.65 15.50 6.25
C LEU A 39 12.35 16.48 5.11
N SER A 40 13.38 16.81 4.33
CA SER A 40 13.18 17.46 3.03
C SER A 40 12.46 16.52 2.06
N ASP A 41 11.86 17.08 1.00
CA ASP A 41 11.23 16.27 -0.06
C ASP A 41 12.26 15.35 -0.74
N THR A 42 13.49 15.81 -0.89
CA THR A 42 14.59 15.02 -1.44
C THR A 42 14.93 13.83 -0.55
N ASP A 43 15.03 14.03 0.76
CA ASP A 43 15.35 12.96 1.70
C ASP A 43 14.21 11.95 1.83
N LEU A 44 12.95 12.44 1.82
CA LEU A 44 11.78 11.58 1.86
C LEU A 44 11.70 10.70 0.60
N ARG A 45 11.97 11.27 -0.59
CA ARG A 45 12.04 10.53 -1.86
C ARG A 45 13.17 9.51 -1.85
N ALA A 46 14.33 9.84 -1.29
CA ALA A 46 15.49 8.95 -1.21
C ALA A 46 15.21 7.67 -0.41
N LYS A 47 14.20 7.66 0.47
CA LYS A 47 13.79 6.47 1.23
C LYS A 47 13.42 5.30 0.32
N THR A 48 12.88 5.51 -0.87
CA THR A 48 12.59 4.44 -1.83
C THR A 48 13.86 3.66 -2.21
N ASN A 49 14.94 4.36 -2.56
CA ASN A 49 16.21 3.71 -2.89
C ASN A 49 16.85 3.05 -1.68
N TYR A 50 16.71 3.66 -0.51
CA TYR A 50 17.16 3.08 0.75
C TYR A 50 16.47 1.73 1.04
N PHE A 51 15.14 1.65 0.88
CA PHE A 51 14.41 0.39 1.06
C PHE A 51 14.79 -0.67 0.03
N LYS A 52 14.92 -0.30 -1.25
CA LYS A 52 15.37 -1.23 -2.30
C LYS A 52 16.76 -1.80 -1.97
N LYS A 53 17.67 -0.97 -1.44
CA LYS A 53 18.97 -1.43 -0.99
C LYS A 53 18.86 -2.41 0.17
N LEU A 54 18.05 -2.13 1.20
CA LEU A 54 17.84 -3.05 2.32
C LEU A 54 17.31 -4.40 1.86
N ILE A 55 16.36 -4.43 0.90
CA ILE A 55 15.83 -5.67 0.33
C ILE A 55 16.94 -6.45 -0.37
N THR A 56 17.79 -5.78 -1.15
CA THR A 56 18.97 -6.41 -1.81
C THR A 56 19.94 -6.99 -0.78
N GLU A 57 20.05 -6.38 0.39
CA GLU A 57 20.87 -6.83 1.51
C GLU A 57 20.20 -7.94 2.35
N GLY A 58 18.98 -8.37 1.99
CA GLY A 58 18.27 -9.50 2.59
C GLY A 58 17.16 -9.12 3.58
N ALA A 59 16.82 -7.85 3.73
CA ALA A 59 15.65 -7.46 4.51
C ALA A 59 14.36 -7.92 3.83
N THR A 60 13.38 -8.35 4.62
CA THR A 60 12.05 -8.69 4.12
C THR A 60 11.17 -7.44 4.02
N LEU A 61 10.10 -7.50 3.22
CA LEU A 61 9.09 -6.45 3.19
C LEU A 61 8.47 -6.18 4.57
N ASP A 62 8.34 -7.21 5.41
CA ASP A 62 7.84 -7.07 6.77
C ASP A 62 8.77 -6.26 7.68
N ASP A 63 10.08 -6.38 7.49
CA ASP A 63 11.07 -5.63 8.28
C ASP A 63 10.99 -4.13 8.01
N ILE A 64 10.79 -3.75 6.75
CA ILE A 64 10.72 -2.35 6.31
C ILE A 64 9.30 -1.76 6.35
N LEU A 65 8.25 -2.60 6.49
CA LEU A 65 6.84 -2.18 6.43
C LEU A 65 6.53 -0.95 7.32
N PRO A 66 6.95 -0.91 8.61
CA PRO A 66 6.58 0.22 9.45
C PRO A 66 7.13 1.56 8.92
N GLU A 67 8.36 1.57 8.48
CA GLU A 67 9.02 2.77 7.95
C GLU A 67 8.46 3.15 6.57
N ALA A 68 8.26 2.17 5.67
CA ALA A 68 7.68 2.38 4.35
C ALA A 68 6.27 2.96 4.42
N PHE A 69 5.42 2.45 5.32
CA PHE A 69 4.07 2.99 5.51
C PHE A 69 4.09 4.42 6.07
N ALA A 70 5.03 4.73 6.95
CA ALA A 70 5.21 6.09 7.46
C ALA A 70 5.65 7.06 6.33
N VAL A 71 6.54 6.62 5.42
CA VAL A 71 6.93 7.37 4.22
C VAL A 71 5.72 7.65 3.32
N VAL A 72 4.92 6.63 3.01
CA VAL A 72 3.70 6.82 2.19
C VAL A 72 2.73 7.78 2.85
N ARG A 73 2.52 7.68 4.17
CA ARG A 73 1.62 8.56 4.93
C ARG A 73 2.06 10.02 4.86
N GLU A 74 3.34 10.30 5.08
CA GLU A 74 3.87 11.66 4.99
C GLU A 74 3.82 12.19 3.55
N THR A 75 4.20 11.35 2.57
CA THR A 75 4.11 11.72 1.16
C THR A 75 2.68 12.05 0.74
N SER A 76 1.71 11.21 1.13
CA SER A 76 0.28 11.44 0.86
C SER A 76 -0.20 12.78 1.43
N LYS A 77 0.24 13.12 2.64
CA LYS A 77 -0.07 14.41 3.26
C LYS A 77 0.50 15.59 2.44
N ARG A 78 1.74 15.46 1.95
CA ARG A 78 2.40 16.55 1.17
C ARG A 78 1.84 16.69 -0.23
N THR A 79 1.53 15.58 -0.92
CA THR A 79 1.16 15.60 -2.35
C THR A 79 -0.33 15.82 -2.58
N ILE A 80 -1.18 15.13 -1.83
CA ILE A 80 -2.64 15.15 -2.02
C ILE A 80 -3.42 15.63 -0.79
N ASN A 81 -2.72 16.11 0.23
CA ASN A 81 -3.28 16.62 1.50
C ASN A 81 -4.17 15.63 2.25
N LEU A 82 -3.88 14.32 2.14
CA LEU A 82 -4.58 13.25 2.85
C LEU A 82 -3.62 12.49 3.75
N ARG A 83 -3.91 12.46 5.06
CA ARG A 83 -3.15 11.67 6.03
C ARG A 83 -3.89 10.37 6.35
N HIS A 84 -3.21 9.24 6.22
CA HIS A 84 -3.79 7.95 6.62
C HIS A 84 -4.07 7.90 8.12
N PHE A 85 -5.28 7.47 8.49
CA PHE A 85 -5.67 7.16 9.86
C PHE A 85 -5.16 5.77 10.27
N ASP A 86 -5.07 5.51 11.57
CA ASP A 86 -4.59 4.23 12.10
C ASP A 86 -5.40 3.03 11.59
N VAL A 87 -6.72 3.18 11.43
CA VAL A 87 -7.59 2.16 10.85
C VAL A 87 -7.26 1.89 9.38
N GLN A 88 -6.81 2.90 8.65
CA GLN A 88 -6.38 2.76 7.26
C GLN A 88 -4.98 2.11 7.17
N LEU A 89 -4.08 2.42 8.10
CA LEU A 89 -2.81 1.69 8.24
C LEU A 89 -3.06 0.20 8.51
N LEU A 90 -4.03 -0.11 9.39
CA LEU A 90 -4.47 -1.49 9.63
C LEU A 90 -4.94 -2.16 8.35
N GLY A 91 -5.77 -1.48 7.54
CA GLY A 91 -6.22 -1.97 6.25
C GLY A 91 -5.07 -2.30 5.31
N GLY A 92 -4.07 -1.42 5.20
CA GLY A 92 -2.86 -1.65 4.41
C GLY A 92 -2.05 -2.86 4.88
N ILE A 93 -1.88 -3.04 6.20
CA ILE A 93 -1.21 -4.21 6.78
C ILE A 93 -1.97 -5.50 6.41
N VAL A 94 -3.30 -5.48 6.53
CA VAL A 94 -4.16 -6.63 6.20
C VAL A 94 -4.01 -7.01 4.72
N LEU A 95 -4.02 -6.04 3.80
CA LEU A 95 -3.80 -6.27 2.37
C LEU A 95 -2.40 -6.84 2.09
N HIS A 96 -1.35 -6.26 2.67
CA HIS A 96 0.01 -6.77 2.51
C HIS A 96 0.16 -8.23 3.00
N LYS A 97 -0.58 -8.61 4.02
CA LYS A 97 -0.61 -10.00 4.54
C LYS A 97 -1.46 -10.96 3.71
N GLY A 98 -1.91 -10.58 2.51
CA GLY A 98 -2.74 -11.41 1.64
C GLY A 98 -4.13 -11.70 2.19
N MET A 99 -4.64 -10.82 3.07
CA MET A 99 -5.96 -10.97 3.68
C MET A 99 -6.95 -9.97 3.09
N ILE A 100 -8.24 -10.22 3.30
CA ILE A 100 -9.33 -9.33 2.88
C ILE A 100 -9.53 -8.24 3.95
N ALA A 101 -9.42 -6.97 3.53
CA ALA A 101 -9.75 -5.81 4.34
C ALA A 101 -11.17 -5.33 3.96
N GLU A 102 -12.16 -5.69 4.77
CA GLU A 102 -13.52 -5.17 4.60
C GLU A 102 -13.59 -3.75 5.13
N MET A 103 -13.95 -2.81 4.26
CA MET A 103 -14.12 -1.39 4.59
C MET A 103 -15.41 -0.87 3.96
N LYS A 104 -16.15 -0.04 4.70
CA LYS A 104 -17.38 0.59 4.21
C LYS A 104 -17.10 1.62 3.11
N THR A 105 -18.12 1.94 2.35
CA THR A 105 -18.06 3.05 1.38
C THR A 105 -17.71 4.35 2.11
N GLY A 106 -16.77 5.13 1.55
CA GLY A 106 -16.32 6.39 2.16
C GLY A 106 -15.16 6.26 3.16
N GLU A 107 -14.74 5.06 3.56
CA GLU A 107 -13.62 4.86 4.50
C GLU A 107 -12.22 4.98 3.88
N GLY A 108 -12.14 5.36 2.60
CA GLY A 108 -10.87 5.66 1.93
C GLY A 108 -10.11 4.43 1.43
N LYS A 109 -10.81 3.40 0.92
CA LYS A 109 -10.18 2.20 0.34
C LYS A 109 -9.11 2.51 -0.69
N THR A 110 -9.34 3.49 -1.57
CA THR A 110 -8.38 3.93 -2.59
C THR A 110 -7.06 4.42 -1.96
N LEU A 111 -7.15 5.18 -0.88
CA LEU A 111 -5.98 5.66 -0.14
C LEU A 111 -5.26 4.52 0.60
N VAL A 112 -6.02 3.57 1.18
CA VAL A 112 -5.45 2.40 1.88
C VAL A 112 -4.62 1.54 0.93
N ALA A 113 -5.05 1.35 -0.32
CA ALA A 113 -4.34 0.56 -1.31
C ALA A 113 -2.92 1.09 -1.57
N THR A 114 -2.69 2.41 -1.42
CA THR A 114 -1.38 3.02 -1.68
C THR A 114 -0.29 2.48 -0.77
N LEU A 115 -0.61 2.12 0.46
CA LEU A 115 0.32 1.59 1.45
C LEU A 115 0.92 0.25 1.02
N SER A 116 0.04 -0.72 0.74
CA SER A 116 0.47 -2.06 0.34
C SER A 116 1.05 -2.06 -1.08
N ALA A 117 0.50 -1.26 -1.99
CA ALA A 117 1.02 -1.18 -3.36
C ALA A 117 2.45 -0.62 -3.38
N TYR A 118 2.73 0.47 -2.68
CA TYR A 118 4.09 0.98 -2.56
C TYR A 118 5.05 -0.05 -1.97
N LEU A 119 4.70 -0.65 -0.83
CA LEU A 119 5.57 -1.62 -0.17
C LEU A 119 5.92 -2.80 -1.08
N ASN A 120 4.92 -3.37 -1.75
CA ASN A 120 5.14 -4.55 -2.57
C ASN A 120 5.88 -4.24 -3.88
N SER A 121 5.77 -3.02 -4.42
CA SER A 121 6.53 -2.61 -5.61
C SER A 121 8.04 -2.46 -5.37
N LEU A 122 8.48 -2.40 -4.11
CA LEU A 122 9.90 -2.28 -3.76
C LEU A 122 10.72 -3.54 -4.11
N ASN A 123 10.07 -4.69 -4.28
CA ASN A 123 10.72 -5.92 -4.76
C ASN A 123 11.14 -5.87 -6.23
N GLY A 124 10.67 -4.88 -6.99
CA GLY A 124 10.97 -4.74 -8.41
C GLY A 124 9.87 -5.29 -9.34
N ASP A 125 8.91 -6.04 -8.84
CA ASP A 125 7.77 -6.54 -9.61
C ASP A 125 6.66 -5.48 -9.71
N PRO A 126 5.95 -5.37 -10.86
CA PRO A 126 4.78 -4.53 -11.00
C PRO A 126 3.67 -4.92 -10.02
N VAL A 127 3.01 -3.93 -9.43
CA VAL A 127 1.84 -4.14 -8.56
C VAL A 127 0.58 -3.69 -9.29
N HIS A 128 -0.36 -4.61 -9.47
CA HIS A 128 -1.64 -4.33 -10.12
C HIS A 128 -2.72 -3.96 -9.10
N ILE A 129 -3.36 -2.81 -9.32
CA ILE A 129 -4.53 -2.35 -8.55
C ILE A 129 -5.75 -2.49 -9.45
N VAL A 130 -6.55 -3.52 -9.16
CA VAL A 130 -7.72 -3.86 -9.98
C VAL A 130 -8.93 -3.08 -9.52
N THR A 131 -9.57 -2.38 -10.44
CA THR A 131 -10.78 -1.60 -10.22
C THR A 131 -11.98 -2.21 -10.97
N VAL A 132 -13.19 -1.79 -10.61
CA VAL A 132 -14.42 -2.33 -11.20
C VAL A 132 -14.79 -1.69 -12.55
N ASN A 133 -14.17 -0.56 -12.93
CA ASN A 133 -14.41 0.10 -14.21
C ASN A 133 -13.27 1.07 -14.58
N ASP A 134 -13.25 1.47 -15.85
CA ASP A 134 -12.24 2.35 -16.44
C ASP A 134 -12.17 3.74 -15.80
N TYR A 135 -13.33 4.28 -15.43
CA TYR A 135 -13.39 5.59 -14.75
C TYR A 135 -12.60 5.57 -13.44
N LEU A 136 -12.76 4.51 -12.64
CA LEU A 136 -12.04 4.39 -11.37
C LEU A 136 -10.55 4.11 -11.61
N ALA A 137 -10.20 3.29 -12.60
CA ALA A 137 -8.79 3.06 -12.96
C ALA A 137 -8.10 4.37 -13.33
N ASP A 138 -8.70 5.17 -14.21
CA ASP A 138 -8.16 6.45 -14.66
C ASP A 138 -8.12 7.50 -13.52
N ARG A 139 -9.20 7.63 -12.76
CA ARG A 139 -9.26 8.57 -11.63
C ARG A 139 -8.22 8.26 -10.55
N ASP A 140 -8.16 6.99 -10.15
CA ASP A 140 -7.33 6.56 -9.02
C ASP A 140 -5.84 6.54 -9.41
N SER A 141 -5.50 6.16 -10.65
CA SER A 141 -4.13 6.24 -11.16
C SER A 141 -3.60 7.67 -11.20
N LYS A 142 -4.43 8.65 -11.57
CA LYS A 142 -4.06 10.06 -11.57
C LYS A 142 -3.93 10.61 -10.15
N TRP A 143 -4.93 10.38 -9.31
CA TRP A 143 -5.00 10.95 -7.97
C TRP A 143 -3.98 10.33 -7.00
N MET A 144 -3.97 9.01 -6.85
CA MET A 144 -2.99 8.32 -6.00
C MET A 144 -1.62 8.25 -6.65
N GLY A 145 -1.55 8.37 -7.97
CA GLY A 145 -0.32 8.43 -8.74
C GLY A 145 0.64 9.52 -8.28
N GLU A 146 0.14 10.63 -7.75
CA GLU A 146 0.98 11.71 -7.21
C GLU A 146 1.86 11.23 -6.04
N ILE A 147 1.37 10.31 -5.21
CA ILE A 147 2.15 9.72 -4.11
C ILE A 147 3.30 8.88 -4.67
N TYR A 148 3.01 8.00 -5.62
CA TYR A 148 4.00 7.08 -6.18
C TYR A 148 5.06 7.82 -7.00
N LYS A 149 4.65 8.79 -7.84
CA LYS A 149 5.54 9.63 -8.63
C LYS A 149 6.47 10.46 -7.75
N PHE A 150 5.95 11.04 -6.66
CA PHE A 150 6.77 11.74 -5.69
C PHE A 150 7.87 10.81 -5.13
N LEU A 151 7.54 9.56 -4.85
CA LEU A 151 8.48 8.55 -4.34
C LEU A 151 9.36 7.91 -5.43
N GLY A 152 9.30 8.39 -6.68
CA GLY A 152 10.14 7.95 -7.79
C GLY A 152 9.69 6.65 -8.46
N LEU A 153 8.41 6.27 -8.29
CA LEU A 153 7.81 5.12 -8.97
C LEU A 153 7.02 5.55 -10.20
N THR A 154 6.96 4.67 -11.21
CA THR A 154 6.13 4.83 -12.40
C THR A 154 4.72 4.31 -12.17
N VAL A 155 3.74 4.96 -12.80
CA VAL A 155 2.32 4.61 -12.67
C VAL A 155 1.70 4.48 -14.05
N GLY A 156 1.16 3.30 -14.33
CA GLY A 156 0.43 2.98 -15.55
C GLY A 156 -1.08 2.87 -15.30
N CYS A 157 -1.85 3.01 -16.37
CA CYS A 157 -3.29 2.83 -16.35
C CYS A 157 -3.75 2.08 -17.60
N VAL A 158 -4.23 0.86 -17.43
CA VAL A 158 -4.75 0.01 -18.51
C VAL A 158 -6.27 -0.01 -18.44
N ASN A 159 -6.90 0.53 -19.47
CA ASN A 159 -8.34 0.58 -19.63
C ASN A 159 -8.71 0.38 -21.11
N SER A 160 -9.99 0.31 -21.44
CA SER A 160 -10.50 0.05 -22.79
C SER A 160 -10.05 1.06 -23.86
N ASN A 161 -9.59 2.24 -23.47
CA ASN A 161 -9.17 3.31 -24.37
C ASN A 161 -7.68 3.30 -24.68
N VAL A 162 -6.90 2.40 -24.07
CA VAL A 162 -5.45 2.33 -24.26
C VAL A 162 -5.13 1.45 -25.47
N ASP A 163 -4.43 2.04 -26.45
CA ASP A 163 -3.97 1.34 -27.64
C ASP A 163 -3.02 0.18 -27.28
N GLN A 164 -3.06 -0.90 -28.07
CA GLN A 164 -2.30 -2.12 -27.80
C GLN A 164 -0.78 -1.87 -27.69
N GLU A 165 -0.23 -0.94 -28.49
CA GLU A 165 1.20 -0.59 -28.42
C GLU A 165 1.59 0.10 -27.10
N LYS A 166 0.70 0.93 -26.55
CA LYS A 166 0.91 1.61 -25.28
C LYS A 166 0.66 0.70 -24.09
N ARG A 167 -0.19 -0.30 -24.25
CA ARG A 167 -0.59 -1.22 -23.18
C ARG A 167 0.61 -1.93 -22.54
N LEU A 168 1.56 -2.38 -23.33
CA LEU A 168 2.81 -2.98 -22.84
C LEU A 168 3.60 -2.02 -21.96
N GLN A 169 3.73 -0.75 -22.37
CA GLN A 169 4.45 0.27 -21.62
C GLN A 169 3.75 0.58 -20.29
N GLU A 170 2.40 0.58 -20.28
CA GLU A 170 1.63 0.77 -19.05
C GLU A 170 1.82 -0.40 -18.07
N TYR A 171 1.92 -1.64 -18.57
CA TYR A 171 2.18 -2.81 -17.73
C TYR A 171 3.61 -2.88 -17.17
N GLU A 172 4.59 -2.22 -17.80
CA GLU A 172 5.97 -2.12 -17.31
C GLU A 172 6.13 -1.14 -16.13
N CYS A 173 5.09 -0.37 -15.80
CA CYS A 173 5.12 0.55 -14.67
C CYS A 173 5.17 -0.18 -13.32
N ASN A 174 5.77 0.47 -12.31
CA ASN A 174 5.86 -0.10 -10.96
C ASN A 174 4.47 -0.33 -10.33
N ILE A 175 3.51 0.56 -10.61
CA ILE A 175 2.12 0.47 -10.15
C ILE A 175 1.23 0.56 -11.37
N VAL A 176 0.35 -0.41 -11.56
CA VAL A 176 -0.57 -0.47 -12.71
C VAL A 176 -2.01 -0.49 -12.20
N TYR A 177 -2.77 0.52 -12.56
CA TYR A 177 -4.22 0.53 -12.37
C TYR A 177 -4.89 -0.08 -13.60
N ALA A 178 -5.77 -1.04 -13.39
CA ALA A 178 -6.50 -1.68 -14.49
C ALA A 178 -7.88 -2.14 -14.03
N THR A 179 -8.75 -2.46 -14.99
CA THR A 179 -10.01 -3.13 -14.68
C THR A 179 -9.81 -4.65 -14.64
N ASN A 180 -10.71 -5.35 -13.96
CA ASN A 180 -10.72 -6.80 -13.95
C ASN A 180 -10.93 -7.40 -15.37
N HIS A 181 -11.61 -6.67 -16.26
CA HIS A 181 -11.84 -7.08 -17.64
C HIS A 181 -10.50 -7.08 -18.41
N GLU A 182 -9.75 -5.98 -18.33
CA GLU A 182 -8.47 -5.85 -19.07
C GLU A 182 -7.45 -6.91 -18.59
N ILE A 183 -7.26 -7.07 -17.27
CA ILE A 183 -6.33 -8.09 -16.74
C ILE A 183 -6.77 -9.52 -17.08
N GLY A 184 -8.07 -9.76 -17.26
CA GLY A 184 -8.59 -11.10 -17.56
C GLY A 184 -8.49 -11.52 -19.03
N PHE A 185 -8.32 -10.56 -19.94
CA PHE A 185 -8.28 -10.81 -21.39
C PHE A 185 -6.91 -10.48 -22.04
N ASP A 186 -6.00 -9.83 -21.34
CA ASP A 186 -4.60 -9.62 -21.71
C ASP A 186 -3.72 -10.79 -21.24
#